data_e226aeec97c1791a6ff8c22f3ab27df4
#
_entry.id   e226aeec97c1791a6ff8c22f3ab27df4
#
_cell.length_a   1.000
_cell.length_b   1.000
_cell.length_c   1.000
_cell.angle_alpha   90.00
_cell.angle_beta   90.00
_cell.angle_gamma   90.00
#
_symmetry.space_group_name_H-M   'P 1'
#
loop_
_entity.id
_entity.type
_entity.pdbx_description
1 polymer ?
#
loop_
_entity_poly.entity_id
_entity_poly.type
_entity_poly.pdbx_seq_one_letter_code
_entity_poly.pdbx_strand_id
1 'polypeptide(L)'
;MNTQFHLYFLCSSEFVLFLTGDMLIVEEDQNRPKTSPAFTKYGAPSYVRETLPVLTRMAVPADNSCLFTSVYYVVEGGVLNPACAPEMRRFIAQIVASDPDFYSEAILGKTNEEYCDWIKRDDTWGGAIEISILSKFYQCEICVVDTQTVRIDRFGEDAGYTKRVLLIYDGIHYDPLQLVFPDPDTPPLTIFSSYDDIILVQALELADEARKKRQFTDVNRFTLRCMVCQKGLTGQAEARDHAKETGHTNFGEV
;
A
#
# COMPACT_ATOMS: atom_id res chain seq x y z
N MET A 1 16.95 13.31 29.62
CA MET A 1 17.42 12.37 28.57
C MET A 1 17.14 10.96 29.06
N ASN A 2 16.01 10.38 28.66
CA ASN A 2 15.64 9.02 29.01
C ASN A 2 15.96 8.13 27.80
N THR A 3 17.01 7.34 27.92
CA THR A 3 17.39 6.32 26.95
C THR A 3 16.55 5.09 27.23
N GLN A 4 15.62 4.80 26.36
CA GLN A 4 14.77 3.61 26.45
C GLN A 4 15.48 2.45 25.76
N PHE A 5 15.81 1.40 26.50
CA PHE A 5 16.44 0.19 26.00
C PHE A 5 15.35 -0.80 25.53
N HIS A 6 15.43 -1.24 24.30
CA HIS A 6 14.64 -2.38 23.81
C HIS A 6 15.52 -3.64 23.78
N LEU A 7 15.13 -4.63 24.58
CA LEU A 7 15.75 -5.95 24.61
C LEU A 7 15.01 -6.85 23.61
N TYR A 8 15.73 -7.31 22.59
CA TYR A 8 15.23 -8.37 21.72
C TYR A 8 15.86 -9.68 22.11
N PHE A 9 15.03 -10.69 22.44
CA PHE A 9 15.49 -12.05 22.67
C PHE A 9 15.65 -12.78 21.34
N LEU A 10 16.87 -13.05 20.92
CA LEU A 10 17.17 -14.05 19.94
C LEU A 10 17.44 -15.38 20.66
N CYS A 11 16.65 -16.40 20.34
CA CYS A 11 16.77 -17.73 20.90
C CYS A 11 17.98 -18.46 20.28
N SER A 12 19.14 -18.21 20.80
CA SER A 12 20.31 -19.09 20.90
C SER A 12 21.48 -18.30 21.52
N SER A 13 21.69 -18.49 22.80
CA SER A 13 22.94 -18.31 23.59
C SER A 13 23.93 -17.18 23.27
N GLU A 14 23.56 -16.13 22.54
CA GLU A 14 24.41 -14.96 22.28
C GLU A 14 23.63 -13.68 22.57
N PHE A 15 24.17 -12.87 23.51
CA PHE A 15 23.63 -11.53 23.78
C PHE A 15 24.34 -10.52 22.88
N VAL A 16 23.60 -9.82 22.04
CA VAL A 16 24.13 -8.70 21.24
C VAL A 16 23.53 -7.40 21.75
N LEU A 17 24.37 -6.52 22.26
CA LEU A 17 24.00 -5.18 22.68
C LEU A 17 24.33 -4.22 21.54
N PHE A 18 23.32 -3.55 20.97
CA PHE A 18 23.55 -2.48 20.02
C PHE A 18 23.54 -1.12 20.72
N LEU A 19 24.68 -0.44 20.67
CA LEU A 19 24.78 0.99 20.95
C LEU A 19 24.87 1.73 19.61
N THR A 20 24.06 2.74 19.45
CA THR A 20 24.10 3.59 18.25
C THR A 20 25.47 4.26 18.11
N GLY A 21 26.22 3.86 17.10
CA GLY A 21 27.42 4.55 16.65
C GLY A 21 28.76 3.82 16.77
N ASP A 22 28.83 2.64 17.42
CA ASP A 22 30.11 1.92 17.61
C ASP A 22 30.08 0.53 16.98
N MET A 23 31.24 0.14 16.40
CA MET A 23 31.46 -1.16 15.81
C MET A 23 31.70 -2.21 16.91
N LEU A 24 30.89 -3.27 16.95
CA LEU A 24 31.07 -4.37 17.91
C LEU A 24 32.20 -5.29 17.43
N ILE A 25 33.20 -5.46 18.30
CA ILE A 25 34.21 -6.51 18.14
C ILE A 25 33.75 -7.68 19.02
N VAL A 26 33.47 -8.83 18.40
CA VAL A 26 33.14 -10.07 19.12
C VAL A 26 34.45 -10.81 19.36
N GLU A 27 34.89 -10.87 20.62
CA GLU A 27 35.98 -11.76 21.01
C GLU A 27 35.44 -13.14 21.42
N GLU A 28 35.98 -14.17 20.84
CA GLU A 28 35.67 -15.58 21.15
C GLU A 28 36.32 -15.95 22.51
N ASP A 29 35.53 -16.32 23.52
CA ASP A 29 36.04 -16.77 24.80
C ASP A 29 36.74 -18.14 24.67
N GLN A 30 38.06 -18.12 24.65
CA GLN A 30 38.91 -19.32 24.51
C GLN A 30 38.98 -20.21 25.77
N ASN A 31 38.29 -19.86 26.87
CA ASN A 31 38.35 -20.59 28.14
C ASN A 31 37.14 -21.51 28.42
N ARG A 32 36.33 -21.82 27.43
CA ARG A 32 35.17 -22.70 27.61
C ARG A 32 35.63 -24.18 27.72
N PRO A 33 35.35 -24.92 28.83
CA PRO A 33 35.69 -26.33 28.94
C PRO A 33 34.87 -27.16 27.94
N LYS A 34 35.56 -27.94 27.12
CA LYS A 34 34.96 -28.90 26.19
C LYS A 34 34.48 -30.15 26.95
N THR A 35 33.33 -30.08 27.60
CA THR A 35 32.63 -31.24 28.13
C THR A 35 31.40 -31.49 27.27
N SER A 36 31.45 -32.54 26.46
CA SER A 36 30.30 -33.07 25.75
C SER A 36 29.37 -33.77 26.73
N PRO A 37 28.11 -33.36 26.89
CA PRO A 37 27.12 -34.18 27.60
C PRO A 37 26.70 -35.33 26.68
N ALA A 38 26.66 -36.55 27.23
CA ALA A 38 26.11 -37.73 26.56
C ALA A 38 24.62 -37.47 26.26
N PHE A 39 24.25 -37.47 24.98
CA PHE A 39 22.85 -37.37 24.53
C PHE A 39 22.11 -38.65 24.88
N THR A 40 21.30 -38.62 25.92
CA THR A 40 20.18 -39.55 26.10
C THR A 40 19.13 -39.28 25.02
N LYS A 41 18.73 -40.32 24.28
CA LYS A 41 17.65 -40.32 23.29
C LYS A 41 16.31 -40.00 23.93
N TYR A 42 16.03 -38.71 24.15
CA TYR A 42 14.68 -38.22 24.25
C TYR A 42 14.34 -37.61 22.89
N GLY A 43 13.19 -38.00 22.33
CA GLY A 43 12.73 -37.53 21.04
C GLY A 43 12.82 -36.01 20.97
N ALA A 44 13.43 -35.51 19.91
CA ALA A 44 13.49 -34.07 19.64
C ALA A 44 12.08 -33.52 19.70
N PRO A 45 11.80 -32.44 20.50
CA PRO A 45 10.55 -31.74 20.37
C PRO A 45 10.48 -31.27 18.91
N SER A 46 9.36 -31.61 18.24
CA SER A 46 9.06 -31.03 16.94
C SER A 46 8.92 -29.53 17.17
N TYR A 47 9.95 -28.76 16.85
CA TYR A 47 9.84 -27.32 16.75
C TYR A 47 8.85 -27.07 15.63
N VAL A 48 7.61 -26.79 15.99
CA VAL A 48 6.68 -26.11 15.10
C VAL A 48 7.42 -24.82 14.72
N ARG A 49 7.86 -24.73 13.48
CA ARG A 49 8.32 -23.47 12.92
C ARG A 49 7.10 -22.54 13.02
N GLU A 50 7.06 -21.70 14.05
CA GLU A 50 6.13 -20.59 14.06
C GLU A 50 6.45 -19.77 12.82
N THR A 51 5.65 -19.95 11.79
CA THR A 51 5.75 -19.14 10.60
C THR A 51 5.30 -17.72 11.01
N LEU A 52 6.17 -16.75 10.77
CA LEU A 52 5.87 -15.35 11.09
C LEU A 52 4.70 -14.85 10.24
N PRO A 53 3.92 -13.89 10.73
CA PRO A 53 2.91 -13.20 9.92
C PRO A 53 3.55 -12.61 8.67
N VAL A 54 2.83 -12.65 7.55
CA VAL A 54 3.34 -12.19 6.24
C VAL A 54 2.45 -11.10 5.70
N LEU A 55 3.05 -9.98 5.29
CA LEU A 55 2.34 -8.93 4.56
C LEU A 55 2.03 -9.42 3.15
N THR A 56 0.76 -9.35 2.76
CA THR A 56 0.27 -9.85 1.47
C THR A 56 -0.63 -8.84 0.78
N ARG A 57 -0.69 -8.93 -0.54
CA ARG A 57 -1.65 -8.22 -1.38
C ARG A 57 -2.97 -8.99 -1.39
N MET A 58 -4.08 -8.33 -1.07
CA MET A 58 -5.43 -8.86 -1.22
C MET A 58 -6.00 -8.35 -2.54
N ALA A 59 -6.37 -9.25 -3.45
CA ALA A 59 -6.92 -8.84 -4.74
C ALA A 59 -8.37 -8.34 -4.59
N VAL A 60 -8.64 -7.12 -5.06
CA VAL A 60 -9.99 -6.58 -5.20
C VAL A 60 -10.42 -6.63 -6.69
N PRO A 61 -11.73 -6.50 -6.99
CA PRO A 61 -12.19 -6.48 -8.38
C PRO A 61 -11.47 -5.42 -9.21
N ALA A 62 -11.04 -5.82 -10.43
CA ALA A 62 -10.43 -4.91 -11.41
C ALA A 62 -11.54 -4.12 -12.13
N ASP A 63 -12.12 -3.17 -11.42
CA ASP A 63 -13.14 -2.25 -11.90
C ASP A 63 -12.72 -0.79 -11.64
N ASN A 64 -13.54 0.16 -12.06
CA ASN A 64 -13.25 1.58 -11.88
C ASN A 64 -13.32 2.04 -10.41
N SER A 65 -13.64 1.15 -9.48
CA SER A 65 -13.85 1.40 -8.06
C SER A 65 -12.79 0.74 -7.16
N CYS A 66 -11.74 0.15 -7.73
CA CYS A 66 -10.71 -0.58 -6.99
C CYS A 66 -10.11 0.26 -5.83
N LEU A 67 -9.86 1.56 -6.04
CA LEU A 67 -9.38 2.44 -4.98
C LEU A 67 -10.34 2.49 -3.78
N PHE A 68 -11.62 2.71 -4.03
CA PHE A 68 -12.64 2.84 -2.98
C PHE A 68 -12.82 1.54 -2.22
N THR A 69 -12.89 0.42 -2.95
CA THR A 69 -12.98 -0.92 -2.37
C THR A 69 -11.75 -1.24 -1.53
N SER A 70 -10.55 -0.88 -2.00
CA SER A 70 -9.30 -1.11 -1.28
C SER A 70 -9.20 -0.28 0.00
N VAL A 71 -9.55 1.02 -0.06
CA VAL A 71 -9.58 1.88 1.14
C VAL A 71 -10.60 1.37 2.14
N TYR A 72 -11.82 1.05 1.70
CA TYR A 72 -12.85 0.50 2.58
C TYR A 72 -12.36 -0.77 3.29
N TYR A 73 -11.79 -1.70 2.52
CA TYR A 73 -11.23 -2.95 3.06
C TYR A 73 -10.25 -2.73 4.19
N VAL A 74 -9.27 -1.84 3.99
CA VAL A 74 -8.21 -1.65 5.01
C VAL A 74 -8.68 -0.87 6.22
N VAL A 75 -9.60 0.08 6.08
CA VAL A 75 -10.08 0.89 7.22
C VAL A 75 -11.17 0.18 8.03
N GLU A 76 -11.89 -0.78 7.43
CA GLU A 76 -12.92 -1.60 8.07
C GLU A 76 -12.39 -2.98 8.52
N GLY A 77 -11.08 -3.11 8.74
CA GLY A 77 -10.48 -4.29 9.35
C GLY A 77 -10.56 -5.56 8.51
N GLY A 78 -10.49 -5.46 7.18
CA GLY A 78 -10.49 -6.61 6.27
C GLY A 78 -11.88 -7.00 5.75
N VAL A 79 -12.85 -6.11 5.83
CA VAL A 79 -14.21 -6.33 5.30
C VAL A 79 -14.27 -5.97 3.81
N LEU A 80 -14.43 -6.94 2.93
CA LEU A 80 -14.60 -6.71 1.50
C LEU A 80 -16.04 -6.28 1.18
N ASN A 81 -16.21 -5.06 0.70
CA ASN A 81 -17.52 -4.52 0.29
C ASN A 81 -17.39 -3.69 -0.99
N PRO A 82 -17.49 -4.28 -2.19
CA PRO A 82 -17.43 -3.52 -3.44
C PRO A 82 -18.58 -2.52 -3.63
N ALA A 83 -19.67 -2.67 -2.88
CA ALA A 83 -20.82 -1.76 -2.94
C ALA A 83 -20.60 -0.43 -2.18
N CYS A 84 -19.44 -0.23 -1.53
CA CYS A 84 -19.12 1.02 -0.82
C CYS A 84 -18.86 2.23 -1.76
N ALA A 85 -18.40 1.98 -2.98
CA ALA A 85 -17.88 3.01 -3.87
C ALA A 85 -18.89 4.14 -4.19
N PRO A 86 -20.16 3.90 -4.52
CA PRO A 86 -21.11 4.98 -4.82
C PRO A 86 -21.30 5.95 -3.65
N GLU A 87 -21.27 5.46 -2.42
CA GLU A 87 -21.41 6.30 -1.23
C GLU A 87 -20.14 7.11 -0.98
N MET A 88 -18.98 6.49 -1.07
CA MET A 88 -17.69 7.16 -0.93
C MET A 88 -17.51 8.26 -1.99
N ARG A 89 -17.90 8.01 -3.23
CA ARG A 89 -17.87 8.99 -4.32
C ARG A 89 -18.78 10.21 -4.03
N ARG A 90 -19.99 9.97 -3.54
CA ARG A 90 -20.90 11.06 -3.14
C ARG A 90 -20.34 11.88 -1.99
N PHE A 91 -19.77 11.21 -1.00
CA PHE A 91 -19.13 11.87 0.13
C PHE A 91 -17.96 12.75 -0.33
N ILE A 92 -17.08 12.25 -1.19
CA ILE A 92 -15.94 13.02 -1.74
C ILE A 92 -16.46 14.24 -2.50
N ALA A 93 -17.48 14.08 -3.36
CA ALA A 93 -18.08 15.21 -4.07
C ALA A 93 -18.64 16.28 -3.11
N GLN A 94 -19.23 15.88 -1.98
CA GLN A 94 -19.73 16.83 -0.97
C GLN A 94 -18.59 17.60 -0.30
N ILE A 95 -17.48 16.92 0.05
CA ILE A 95 -16.31 17.59 0.63
C ILE A 95 -15.71 18.59 -0.37
N VAL A 96 -15.51 18.18 -1.62
CA VAL A 96 -14.98 19.05 -2.67
C VAL A 96 -15.89 20.27 -2.91
N ALA A 97 -17.21 20.08 -2.97
CA ALA A 97 -18.17 21.15 -3.14
C ALA A 97 -18.22 22.12 -1.94
N SER A 98 -17.88 21.66 -0.73
CA SER A 98 -17.93 22.48 0.49
C SER A 98 -16.78 23.47 0.62
N ASP A 99 -15.68 23.29 -0.11
CA ASP A 99 -14.49 24.16 -0.05
C ASP A 99 -13.93 24.42 -1.47
N PRO A 100 -14.61 25.22 -2.29
CA PRO A 100 -14.19 25.49 -3.67
C PRO A 100 -12.92 26.33 -3.77
N ASP A 101 -12.56 27.06 -2.71
CA ASP A 101 -11.33 27.85 -2.68
C ASP A 101 -10.11 26.92 -2.56
N PHE A 102 -10.17 25.92 -1.69
CA PHE A 102 -9.13 24.91 -1.56
C PHE A 102 -9.14 23.95 -2.76
N TYR A 103 -10.30 23.38 -3.08
CA TYR A 103 -10.48 22.50 -4.24
C TYR A 103 -10.73 23.31 -5.51
N SER A 104 -9.74 24.12 -5.87
CA SER A 104 -9.77 24.97 -7.05
C SER A 104 -9.46 24.19 -8.32
N GLU A 105 -9.72 24.79 -9.47
CA GLU A 105 -9.41 24.22 -10.79
C GLU A 105 -7.92 23.86 -10.94
N ALA A 106 -7.03 24.63 -10.30
CA ALA A 106 -5.59 24.36 -10.32
C ALA A 106 -5.24 23.03 -9.63
N ILE A 107 -5.99 22.63 -8.60
CA ILE A 107 -5.80 21.35 -7.87
C ILE A 107 -6.54 20.23 -8.59
N LEU A 108 -7.78 20.48 -9.00
CA LEU A 108 -8.66 19.46 -9.57
C LEU A 108 -8.42 19.17 -11.06
N GLY A 109 -7.78 20.10 -11.79
CA GLY A 109 -7.60 20.03 -13.24
C GLY A 109 -8.90 20.25 -14.04
N LYS A 110 -9.98 20.63 -13.38
CA LYS A 110 -11.30 20.99 -13.92
C LYS A 110 -12.01 21.86 -12.89
N THR A 111 -13.13 22.51 -13.28
CA THR A 111 -13.90 23.30 -12.31
C THR A 111 -14.40 22.44 -11.16
N ASN A 112 -14.64 23.05 -10.00
CA ASN A 112 -15.13 22.35 -8.81
C ASN A 112 -16.43 21.58 -9.10
N GLU A 113 -17.37 22.20 -9.82
CA GLU A 113 -18.66 21.61 -10.20
C GLU A 113 -18.45 20.39 -11.14
N GLU A 114 -17.64 20.56 -12.20
CA GLU A 114 -17.33 19.49 -13.14
C GLU A 114 -16.65 18.29 -12.44
N TYR A 115 -15.78 18.56 -11.48
CA TYR A 115 -15.14 17.49 -10.71
C TYR A 115 -16.14 16.74 -9.84
N CYS A 116 -17.05 17.47 -9.16
CA CYS A 116 -18.08 16.87 -8.32
C CYS A 116 -19.03 15.97 -9.13
N ASP A 117 -19.34 16.36 -10.35
CA ASP A 117 -20.17 15.54 -11.24
C ASP A 117 -19.39 14.36 -11.81
N TRP A 118 -18.12 14.56 -12.14
CA TRP A 118 -17.24 13.52 -12.67
C TRP A 118 -16.98 12.42 -11.64
N ILE A 119 -16.63 12.75 -10.39
CA ILE A 119 -16.27 11.73 -9.38
C ILE A 119 -17.47 10.87 -8.95
N LYS A 120 -18.70 11.37 -9.09
CA LYS A 120 -19.92 10.60 -8.79
C LYS A 120 -20.21 9.49 -9.80
N ARG A 121 -19.60 9.52 -10.98
CA ARG A 121 -19.78 8.51 -12.01
C ARG A 121 -19.06 7.24 -11.62
N ASP A 122 -19.60 6.11 -12.00
CA ASP A 122 -19.05 4.76 -11.71
C ASP A 122 -17.90 4.35 -12.65
N ASP A 123 -17.74 5.06 -13.78
CA ASP A 123 -16.67 4.84 -14.75
C ASP A 123 -15.39 5.68 -14.51
N THR A 124 -15.34 6.47 -13.45
CA THR A 124 -14.19 7.31 -13.12
C THR A 124 -13.22 6.64 -12.14
N TRP A 125 -11.94 6.89 -12.32
CA TRP A 125 -10.92 6.37 -11.43
C TRP A 125 -10.61 7.39 -10.33
N GLY A 126 -10.47 6.88 -9.10
CA GLY A 126 -9.97 7.68 -7.99
C GLY A 126 -8.44 7.72 -7.98
N GLY A 127 -7.88 8.72 -7.29
CA GLY A 127 -6.45 8.93 -7.15
C GLY A 127 -6.08 9.69 -5.89
N ALA A 128 -5.04 10.51 -5.97
CA ALA A 128 -4.44 11.20 -4.82
C ALA A 128 -5.41 12.14 -4.10
N ILE A 129 -6.32 12.80 -4.83
CA ILE A 129 -7.31 13.72 -4.25
C ILE A 129 -8.27 12.94 -3.35
N GLU A 130 -8.81 11.84 -3.87
CA GLU A 130 -9.74 10.98 -3.15
C GLU A 130 -9.08 10.37 -1.93
N ILE A 131 -7.85 9.86 -2.06
CA ILE A 131 -7.08 9.29 -0.94
C ILE A 131 -6.85 10.34 0.14
N SER A 132 -6.49 11.58 -0.22
CA SER A 132 -6.28 12.68 0.72
C SER A 132 -7.56 13.02 1.51
N ILE A 133 -8.72 13.02 0.85
CA ILE A 133 -10.01 13.26 1.48
C ILE A 133 -10.38 12.10 2.41
N LEU A 134 -10.19 10.85 1.96
CA LEU A 134 -10.49 9.66 2.74
C LEU A 134 -9.56 9.52 3.94
N SER A 135 -8.27 9.88 3.82
CA SER A 135 -7.33 9.92 4.95
C SER A 135 -7.83 10.85 6.06
N LYS A 136 -8.31 12.05 5.72
CA LYS A 136 -8.89 13.00 6.67
C LYS A 136 -10.19 12.49 7.30
N PHE A 137 -11.05 11.87 6.49
CA PHE A 137 -12.33 11.33 6.97
C PHE A 137 -12.14 10.21 7.97
N TYR A 138 -11.30 9.23 7.66
CA TYR A 138 -11.03 8.09 8.54
C TYR A 138 -10.03 8.40 9.66
N GLN A 139 -9.44 9.60 9.68
CA GLN A 139 -8.38 10.00 10.61
C GLN A 139 -7.26 8.95 10.66
N CYS A 140 -6.80 8.55 9.49
CA CYS A 140 -5.86 7.47 9.29
C CYS A 140 -4.85 7.86 8.23
N GLU A 141 -3.57 7.57 8.47
CA GLU A 141 -2.54 7.69 7.45
C GLU A 141 -2.75 6.59 6.40
N ILE A 142 -2.94 6.98 5.14
CA ILE A 142 -3.04 6.04 4.02
C ILE A 142 -1.73 6.07 3.26
N CYS A 143 -1.00 4.95 3.28
CA CYS A 143 0.25 4.78 2.55
C CYS A 143 0.01 3.99 1.27
N VAL A 144 0.41 4.56 0.13
CA VAL A 144 0.32 3.91 -1.18
C VAL A 144 1.72 3.53 -1.63
N VAL A 145 1.97 2.24 -1.80
CA VAL A 145 3.24 1.71 -2.30
C VAL A 145 3.14 1.51 -3.81
N ASP A 146 3.94 2.24 -4.56
CA ASP A 146 4.00 2.16 -6.02
C ASP A 146 4.99 1.06 -6.46
N THR A 147 4.51 0.09 -7.23
CA THR A 147 5.33 -1.07 -7.67
C THR A 147 6.36 -0.71 -8.73
N GLN A 148 6.12 0.33 -9.54
CA GLN A 148 7.04 0.73 -10.59
C GLN A 148 8.25 1.49 -10.03
N THR A 149 8.00 2.40 -9.09
CA THR A 149 9.04 3.28 -8.51
C THR A 149 9.60 2.75 -7.19
N VAL A 150 8.91 1.82 -6.54
CA VAL A 150 9.20 1.32 -5.17
C VAL A 150 9.27 2.49 -4.19
N ARG A 151 8.28 3.38 -4.28
CA ARG A 151 8.13 4.55 -3.40
C ARG A 151 6.82 4.42 -2.62
N ILE A 152 6.79 5.02 -1.44
CA ILE A 152 5.57 5.16 -0.64
C ILE A 152 5.13 6.63 -0.68
N ASP A 153 3.91 6.87 -1.11
CA ASP A 153 3.22 8.14 -0.96
C ASP A 153 2.34 8.08 0.29
N ARG A 154 2.55 8.99 1.25
CA ARG A 154 1.92 8.97 2.57
C ARG A 154 0.91 10.11 2.69
N PHE A 155 -0.36 9.77 2.72
CA PHE A 155 -1.46 10.72 2.86
C PHE A 155 -1.85 10.86 4.33
N GLY A 156 -1.78 12.09 4.86
CA GLY A 156 -2.04 12.38 6.28
C GLY A 156 -0.83 12.16 7.21
N GLU A 157 0.40 12.08 6.68
CA GLU A 157 1.64 11.93 7.46
C GLU A 157 1.78 12.98 8.56
N ASP A 158 1.53 14.26 8.22
CA ASP A 158 1.69 15.39 9.14
C ASP A 158 0.44 15.67 9.99
N ALA A 159 -0.61 14.86 9.85
CA ALA A 159 -1.88 15.08 10.56
C ALA A 159 -1.89 14.53 12.00
N GLY A 160 -0.84 13.83 12.42
CA GLY A 160 -0.73 13.26 13.77
C GLY A 160 -1.65 12.06 14.02
N TYR A 161 -2.09 11.38 12.99
CA TYR A 161 -2.90 10.17 13.13
C TYR A 161 -2.10 9.04 13.76
N THR A 162 -2.76 8.23 14.60
CA THR A 162 -2.15 7.08 15.28
C THR A 162 -2.30 5.76 14.52
N LYS A 163 -3.14 5.76 13.50
CA LYS A 163 -3.44 4.59 12.66
C LYS A 163 -2.87 4.77 11.28
N ARG A 164 -2.42 3.67 10.69
CA ARG A 164 -1.89 3.58 9.33
C ARG A 164 -2.53 2.40 8.60
N VAL A 165 -2.85 2.58 7.34
CA VAL A 165 -3.28 1.53 6.41
C VAL A 165 -2.45 1.58 5.14
N LEU A 166 -2.37 0.46 4.42
CA LEU A 166 -1.48 0.30 3.27
C LEU A 166 -2.24 -0.17 2.05
N LEU A 167 -1.95 0.48 0.93
CA LEU A 167 -2.38 0.06 -0.41
C LEU A 167 -1.15 -0.18 -1.28
N ILE A 168 -1.26 -1.05 -2.27
CA ILE A 168 -0.28 -1.21 -3.34
C ILE A 168 -0.89 -0.76 -4.67
N TYR A 169 -0.10 -0.03 -5.46
CA TYR A 169 -0.51 0.50 -6.76
C TYR A 169 0.40 -0.02 -7.86
N ASP A 170 -0.16 -0.57 -8.92
CA ASP A 170 0.62 -1.18 -10.01
C ASP A 170 0.65 -0.33 -11.30
N GLY A 171 0.23 0.91 -11.23
CA GLY A 171 0.17 1.85 -12.34
C GLY A 171 -1.24 2.12 -12.85
N ILE A 172 -2.18 1.18 -12.66
CA ILE A 172 -3.59 1.32 -13.06
C ILE A 172 -4.58 0.81 -12.00
N HIS A 173 -4.11 -0.03 -11.07
CA HIS A 173 -4.97 -0.73 -10.11
C HIS A 173 -4.44 -0.59 -8.68
N TYR A 174 -5.37 -0.44 -7.74
CA TYR A 174 -5.10 -0.43 -6.30
C TYR A 174 -5.59 -1.72 -5.67
N ASP A 175 -4.74 -2.33 -4.85
CA ASP A 175 -5.11 -3.42 -3.96
C ASP A 175 -4.75 -3.08 -2.51
N PRO A 176 -5.51 -3.57 -1.52
CA PRO A 176 -5.16 -3.42 -0.12
C PRO A 176 -4.02 -4.36 0.28
N LEU A 177 -3.19 -3.93 1.23
CA LEU A 177 -2.22 -4.77 1.91
C LEU A 177 -2.75 -5.19 3.28
N GLN A 178 -2.48 -6.44 3.63
CA GLN A 178 -2.90 -7.05 4.89
C GLN A 178 -1.80 -7.95 5.45
N LEU A 179 -1.69 -8.01 6.76
CA LEU A 179 -0.81 -8.96 7.45
C LEU A 179 -1.60 -10.24 7.75
N VAL A 180 -1.17 -11.36 7.17
CA VAL A 180 -1.81 -12.67 7.34
C VAL A 180 -1.03 -13.48 8.34
N PHE A 181 -1.74 -14.06 9.31
CA PHE A 181 -1.19 -14.90 10.36
C PHE A 181 -1.16 -16.37 9.93
N PRO A 182 -0.24 -17.18 10.50
CA PRO A 182 -0.15 -18.61 10.19
C PRO A 182 -1.39 -19.40 10.61
N ASP A 183 -2.04 -18.95 11.66
CA ASP A 183 -3.31 -19.54 12.14
C ASP A 183 -4.46 -19.09 11.21
N PRO A 184 -5.13 -20.02 10.51
CA PRO A 184 -6.20 -19.70 9.57
C PRO A 184 -7.44 -19.10 10.23
N ASP A 185 -7.62 -19.28 11.53
CA ASP A 185 -8.75 -18.73 12.28
C ASP A 185 -8.49 -17.28 12.74
N THR A 186 -7.26 -16.80 12.63
CA THR A 186 -6.90 -15.43 12.94
C THR A 186 -7.21 -14.50 11.75
N PRO A 187 -8.08 -13.49 11.94
CA PRO A 187 -8.40 -12.54 10.86
C PRO A 187 -7.15 -11.74 10.45
N PRO A 188 -7.06 -11.33 9.17
CA PRO A 188 -5.95 -10.51 8.72
C PRO A 188 -5.96 -9.14 9.42
N LEU A 189 -4.77 -8.61 9.68
CA LEU A 189 -4.60 -7.26 10.21
C LEU A 189 -4.36 -6.29 9.06
N THR A 190 -5.19 -5.24 8.99
CA THR A 190 -5.12 -4.20 7.95
C THR A 190 -4.80 -2.81 8.50
N ILE A 191 -5.00 -2.61 9.82
CA ILE A 191 -4.76 -1.33 10.50
C ILE A 191 -3.53 -1.47 11.39
N PHE A 192 -2.52 -0.66 11.13
CA PHE A 192 -1.24 -0.66 11.82
C PHE A 192 -1.07 0.62 12.65
N SER A 193 -0.12 0.62 13.59
CA SER A 193 0.31 1.85 14.24
C SER A 193 1.07 2.75 13.25
N SER A 194 0.82 4.05 13.26
CA SER A 194 1.58 5.01 12.45
C SER A 194 3.06 5.12 12.86
N TYR A 195 3.40 4.59 14.05
CA TYR A 195 4.78 4.51 14.55
C TYR A 195 5.49 3.22 14.16
N ASP A 196 4.80 2.29 13.52
CA ASP A 196 5.40 1.03 13.03
C ASP A 196 5.97 1.23 11.62
N ASP A 197 7.26 1.52 11.56
CA ASP A 197 7.96 1.67 10.27
C ASP A 197 8.41 0.33 9.68
N ILE A 198 8.36 -0.76 10.46
CA ILE A 198 8.72 -2.10 9.95
C ILE A 198 7.73 -2.53 8.86
N ILE A 199 6.44 -2.22 9.05
CA ILE A 199 5.42 -2.56 8.06
C ILE A 199 5.64 -1.82 6.72
N LEU A 200 6.21 -0.61 6.75
CA LEU A 200 6.57 0.13 5.54
C LEU A 200 7.73 -0.53 4.78
N VAL A 201 8.72 -1.06 5.51
CA VAL A 201 9.82 -1.81 4.90
C VAL A 201 9.30 -3.07 4.23
N GLN A 202 8.43 -3.84 4.88
CA GLN A 202 7.80 -5.03 4.31
C GLN A 202 6.96 -4.68 3.06
N ALA A 203 6.26 -3.55 3.07
CA ALA A 203 5.50 -3.09 1.91
C ALA A 203 6.41 -2.71 0.72
N LEU A 204 7.56 -2.08 0.99
CA LEU A 204 8.58 -1.81 -0.05
C LEU A 204 9.19 -3.09 -0.61
N GLU A 205 9.47 -4.08 0.23
CA GLU A 205 9.98 -5.38 -0.20
C GLU A 205 8.96 -6.09 -1.13
N LEU A 206 7.68 -6.06 -0.77
CA LEU A 206 6.60 -6.61 -1.58
C LEU A 206 6.50 -5.91 -2.94
N ALA A 207 6.60 -4.57 -2.97
CA ALA A 207 6.59 -3.80 -4.21
C ALA A 207 7.83 -4.08 -5.07
N ASP A 208 9.01 -4.22 -4.48
CA ASP A 208 10.24 -4.54 -5.20
C ASP A 208 10.19 -5.95 -5.81
N GLU A 209 9.63 -6.93 -5.09
CA GLU A 209 9.35 -8.25 -5.65
C GLU A 209 8.38 -8.19 -6.83
N ALA A 210 7.28 -7.44 -6.70
CA ALA A 210 6.32 -7.25 -7.78
C ALA A 210 6.98 -6.58 -8.99
N ARG A 211 7.82 -5.56 -8.77
CA ARG A 211 8.61 -4.90 -9.82
C ARG A 211 9.56 -5.87 -10.52
N LYS A 212 10.32 -6.70 -9.79
CA LYS A 212 11.21 -7.71 -10.35
C LYS A 212 10.46 -8.74 -11.19
N LYS A 213 9.23 -9.06 -10.82
CA LYS A 213 8.32 -9.95 -11.56
C LYS A 213 7.58 -9.23 -12.70
N ARG A 214 7.81 -7.92 -12.91
CA ARG A 214 7.11 -7.06 -13.89
C ARG A 214 5.58 -7.03 -13.71
N GLN A 215 5.13 -7.08 -12.47
CA GLN A 215 3.71 -7.02 -12.10
C GLN A 215 3.26 -5.57 -11.92
N PHE A 216 3.46 -4.75 -12.94
CA PHE A 216 3.01 -3.36 -12.99
C PHE A 216 2.72 -2.95 -14.43
N THR A 217 1.87 -1.96 -14.63
CA THR A 217 1.56 -1.36 -15.94
C THR A 217 2.36 -0.07 -16.09
N ASP A 218 3.24 -0.03 -17.09
CA ASP A 218 3.95 1.22 -17.45
C ASP A 218 3.03 2.10 -18.30
N VAL A 219 2.26 2.96 -17.64
CA VAL A 219 1.27 3.84 -18.26
C VAL A 219 1.88 4.80 -19.30
N ASN A 220 3.21 4.97 -19.31
CA ASN A 220 3.90 5.78 -20.31
C ASN A 220 4.29 4.98 -21.56
N ARG A 221 4.28 3.65 -21.48
CA ARG A 221 4.76 2.76 -22.55
C ARG A 221 3.75 1.72 -23.01
N PHE A 222 2.57 1.62 -22.38
CA PHE A 222 1.57 0.66 -22.82
C PHE A 222 0.97 1.06 -24.17
N THR A 223 0.58 0.05 -24.97
CA THR A 223 0.06 0.27 -26.32
C THR A 223 -1.44 0.40 -26.27
N LEU A 224 -1.96 1.50 -26.80
CA LEU A 224 -3.38 1.78 -26.91
C LEU A 224 -3.81 1.85 -28.39
N ARG A 225 -5.07 1.62 -28.61
CA ARG A 225 -5.72 1.87 -29.90
C ARG A 225 -6.97 2.71 -29.68
N CYS A 226 -7.11 3.79 -30.44
CA CYS A 226 -8.38 4.51 -30.48
C CYS A 226 -9.45 3.62 -31.12
N MET A 227 -10.51 3.30 -30.37
CA MET A 227 -11.58 2.42 -30.85
C MET A 227 -12.48 3.08 -31.88
N VAL A 228 -12.38 4.42 -32.04
CA VAL A 228 -13.14 5.18 -33.03
C VAL A 228 -12.45 5.19 -34.40
N CYS A 229 -11.15 5.56 -34.45
CA CYS A 229 -10.40 5.70 -35.71
C CYS A 229 -9.28 4.67 -35.89
N GLN A 230 -9.12 3.73 -34.98
CA GLN A 230 -8.14 2.62 -35.02
C GLN A 230 -6.67 3.07 -35.00
N LYS A 231 -6.38 4.35 -34.68
CA LYS A 231 -5.01 4.85 -34.56
C LYS A 231 -4.33 4.17 -33.36
N GLY A 232 -3.14 3.61 -33.59
CA GLY A 232 -2.25 3.11 -32.54
C GLY A 232 -1.62 4.29 -31.78
N LEU A 233 -1.52 4.18 -30.47
CA LEU A 233 -1.00 5.21 -29.56
C LEU A 233 -0.13 4.55 -28.50
N THR A 234 0.88 5.26 -28.01
CA THR A 234 1.78 4.77 -26.96
C THR A 234 1.65 5.65 -25.72
N GLY A 235 1.23 5.02 -24.63
CA GLY A 235 1.10 5.67 -23.34
C GLY A 235 -0.06 6.68 -23.26
N GLN A 236 -0.24 7.15 -22.03
CA GLN A 236 -1.35 8.04 -21.68
C GLN A 236 -1.24 9.44 -22.32
N ALA A 237 -0.01 9.90 -22.58
CA ALA A 237 0.22 11.23 -23.18
C ALA A 237 -0.32 11.29 -24.62
N GLU A 238 0.04 10.33 -25.47
CA GLU A 238 -0.46 10.29 -26.86
C GLU A 238 -1.97 10.09 -26.93
N ALA A 239 -2.54 9.30 -26.01
CA ALA A 239 -3.99 9.12 -25.92
C ALA A 239 -4.70 10.43 -25.57
N ARG A 240 -4.16 11.21 -24.62
CA ARG A 240 -4.70 12.51 -24.23
C ARG A 240 -4.63 13.54 -25.37
N ASP A 241 -3.50 13.60 -26.05
CA ASP A 241 -3.31 14.53 -27.17
C ASP A 241 -4.23 14.16 -28.33
N HIS A 242 -4.35 12.88 -28.65
CA HIS A 242 -5.31 12.41 -29.65
C HIS A 242 -6.77 12.76 -29.27
N ALA A 243 -7.14 12.61 -28.00
CA ALA A 243 -8.47 12.98 -27.53
C ALA A 243 -8.73 14.49 -27.66
N LYS A 244 -7.73 15.33 -27.37
CA LYS A 244 -7.84 16.78 -27.55
C LYS A 244 -7.98 17.20 -29.02
N GLU A 245 -7.22 16.54 -29.92
CA GLU A 245 -7.24 16.87 -31.34
C GLU A 245 -8.49 16.39 -32.08
N THR A 246 -9.03 15.22 -31.69
CA THR A 246 -10.09 14.55 -32.45
C THR A 246 -11.43 14.46 -31.72
N GLY A 247 -11.45 14.68 -30.41
CA GLY A 247 -12.61 14.42 -29.56
C GLY A 247 -12.86 12.93 -29.28
N HIS A 248 -11.99 12.03 -29.74
CA HIS A 248 -12.13 10.60 -29.50
C HIS A 248 -11.62 10.23 -28.10
N THR A 249 -12.47 9.70 -27.25
CA THR A 249 -12.16 9.39 -25.85
C THR A 249 -12.22 7.89 -25.54
N ASN A 250 -12.55 7.04 -26.52
CA ASN A 250 -12.64 5.59 -26.36
C ASN A 250 -11.34 4.92 -26.83
N PHE A 251 -10.56 4.39 -25.87
CA PHE A 251 -9.30 3.71 -26.12
C PHE A 251 -9.35 2.29 -25.57
N GLY A 252 -8.75 1.36 -26.28
CA GLY A 252 -8.53 -0.03 -25.86
C GLY A 252 -7.05 -0.37 -25.81
N GLU A 253 -6.65 -1.23 -24.89
CA GLU A 253 -5.30 -1.81 -24.85
C GLU A 253 -5.13 -2.82 -25.99
N VAL A 254 -3.90 -2.90 -26.57
CA VAL A 254 -3.60 -3.77 -27.73
C VAL A 254 -2.35 -4.59 -27.48
#